data_b5c5cc3ca2cfd537cc56ded67c4e8d64
#
_entry.id   b5c5cc3ca2cfd537cc56ded67c4e8d64
#
_cell.length_a   1.000
_cell.length_b   1.000
_cell.length_c   1.000
_cell.angle_alpha   90.00
_cell.angle_beta   90.00
_cell.angle_gamma   90.00
#
_symmetry.space_group_name_H-M   'P 1'
#
loop_
_entity.id
_entity.type
_entity.pdbx_description
1 polymer ?
#
loop_
_entity_poly.entity_id
_entity_poly.type
_entity_poly.pdbx_seq_one_letter_code
_entity_poly.pdbx_strand_id
1 'polypeptide(L)'
;MQPTLLDCACDLPESDWQRLAANDPFISRAFLGAAEQTGAAGEALGWRAMHLALRDDAGRLAGLLPLYLREHSFGDFSRDWNWAPAWQQAGRDYYPKLVSGVPYTPSPGPRLLAGEGADAAIPAALIAAAIELV
;
A
#
# COMPACT_ATOMS: atom_id res chain seq x y z
N MET A 1 0.39 19.88 0.75
CA MET A 1 0.74 18.47 1.07
C MET A 1 1.39 17.83 -0.15
N GLN A 2 2.50 17.13 0.03
CA GLN A 2 3.28 16.56 -1.08
C GLN A 2 3.31 15.02 -0.98
N PRO A 3 2.84 14.29 -2.00
CA PRO A 3 2.96 12.84 -2.06
C PRO A 3 4.37 12.44 -2.50
N THR A 4 4.89 11.36 -1.92
CA THR A 4 6.13 10.69 -2.31
C THR A 4 5.94 9.20 -2.29
N LEU A 5 6.55 8.48 -3.25
CA LEU A 5 6.55 7.03 -3.29
C LEU A 5 7.75 6.47 -2.53
N LEU A 6 7.54 5.36 -1.88
CA LEU A 6 8.56 4.59 -1.16
C LEU A 6 8.60 3.18 -1.74
N ASP A 7 9.78 2.69 -1.99
CA ASP A 7 10.01 1.35 -2.56
C ASP A 7 10.09 0.26 -1.47
N CYS A 8 10.13 0.67 -0.21
CA CYS A 8 10.14 -0.23 0.94
C CYS A 8 9.49 0.45 2.16
N ALA A 9 8.80 -0.32 2.98
CA ALA A 9 8.37 0.15 4.30
C ALA A 9 9.56 0.59 5.17
N CYS A 10 10.73 0.01 4.94
CA CYS A 10 11.97 0.34 5.61
C CYS A 10 12.52 1.75 5.31
N ASP A 11 12.01 2.44 4.28
CA ASP A 11 12.46 3.80 3.90
C ASP A 11 11.99 4.88 4.87
N LEU A 12 11.04 4.55 5.74
CA LEU A 12 10.60 5.43 6.82
C LEU A 12 11.15 5.00 8.18
N PRO A 13 11.40 5.95 9.10
CA PRO A 13 11.70 5.63 10.49
C PRO A 13 10.55 4.85 11.14
N GLU A 14 10.88 3.89 12.03
CA GLU A 14 9.89 3.10 12.76
C GLU A 14 8.91 3.98 13.56
N SER A 15 9.42 5.04 14.19
CA SER A 15 8.63 5.99 14.97
C SER A 15 7.56 6.71 14.16
N ASP A 16 7.89 7.09 12.92
CA ASP A 16 6.95 7.76 12.03
C ASP A 16 5.87 6.80 11.54
N TRP A 17 6.26 5.60 11.17
CA TRP A 17 5.33 4.56 10.76
C TRP A 17 4.36 4.18 11.88
N GLN A 18 4.89 3.90 13.09
CA GLN A 18 4.10 3.49 14.24
C GLN A 18 3.11 4.56 14.68
N ARG A 19 3.49 5.83 14.60
CA ARG A 19 2.60 6.96 14.93
C ARG A 19 1.36 6.99 14.05
N LEU A 20 1.46 6.58 12.78
CA LEU A 20 0.35 6.58 11.83
C LEU A 20 -0.41 5.23 11.82
N ALA A 21 0.28 4.12 11.93
CA ALA A 21 -0.28 2.77 11.79
C ALA A 21 -0.95 2.24 13.07
N ALA A 22 -0.82 2.96 14.19
CA ALA A 22 -1.25 2.49 15.50
C ALA A 22 -0.63 1.11 15.83
N ASN A 23 -1.41 0.22 16.45
CA ASN A 23 -0.92 -1.07 16.93
C ASN A 23 -1.35 -2.26 16.06
N ASP A 24 -1.61 -2.07 14.77
CA ASP A 24 -1.91 -3.18 13.87
C ASP A 24 -0.60 -3.89 13.46
N PRO A 25 -0.36 -5.14 13.93
CA PRO A 25 0.89 -5.84 13.66
C PRO A 25 1.08 -6.18 12.18
N PHE A 26 0.00 -6.41 11.44
CA PHE A 26 0.06 -6.81 10.03
C PHE A 26 0.40 -5.66 9.09
N ILE A 27 0.14 -4.44 9.50
CA ILE A 27 0.49 -3.24 8.74
C ILE A 27 1.68 -2.50 9.36
N SER A 28 2.38 -3.14 10.29
CA SER A 28 3.59 -2.59 10.90
C SER A 28 4.74 -2.50 9.90
N ARG A 29 5.63 -1.54 10.10
CA ARG A 29 6.86 -1.42 9.32
C ARG A 29 7.71 -2.69 9.37
N ALA A 30 7.78 -3.32 10.54
CA ALA A 30 8.54 -4.56 10.72
C ALA A 30 7.99 -5.71 9.87
N PHE A 31 6.67 -5.90 9.85
CA PHE A 31 6.04 -6.98 9.08
C PHE A 31 6.16 -6.76 7.58
N LEU A 32 5.75 -5.58 7.09
CA LEU A 32 5.81 -5.28 5.66
C LEU A 32 7.25 -5.21 5.17
N GLY A 33 8.13 -4.53 5.90
CA GLY A 33 9.55 -4.43 5.55
C GLY A 33 10.24 -5.78 5.52
N ALA A 34 9.93 -6.71 6.43
CA ALA A 34 10.47 -8.07 6.39
C ALA A 34 9.98 -8.83 5.15
N ALA A 35 8.70 -8.75 4.81
CA ALA A 35 8.17 -9.39 3.61
C ALA A 35 8.82 -8.87 2.32
N GLU A 36 9.08 -7.57 2.25
CA GLU A 36 9.72 -6.90 1.12
C GLU A 36 11.21 -7.23 1.03
N GLN A 37 11.96 -7.09 2.12
CA GLN A 37 13.40 -7.33 2.14
C GLN A 37 13.80 -8.79 1.92
N THR A 38 12.97 -9.73 2.35
CA THR A 38 13.20 -11.17 2.10
C THR A 38 12.76 -11.62 0.72
N GLY A 39 12.05 -10.77 -0.04
CA GLY A 39 11.49 -11.11 -1.33
C GLY A 39 10.17 -11.90 -1.27
N ALA A 40 9.63 -12.16 -0.07
CA ALA A 40 8.32 -12.79 0.07
C ALA A 40 7.20 -11.95 -0.57
N ALA A 41 7.33 -10.62 -0.49
CA ALA A 41 6.52 -9.65 -1.23
C ALA A 41 7.41 -8.84 -2.18
N GLY A 42 8.11 -9.53 -3.07
CA GLY A 42 9.06 -8.95 -4.02
C GLY A 42 8.64 -9.10 -5.47
N GLU A 43 9.35 -8.44 -6.38
CA GLU A 43 9.06 -8.42 -7.82
C GLU A 43 9.06 -9.82 -8.46
N ALA A 44 9.93 -10.74 -8.00
CA ALA A 44 9.96 -12.11 -8.47
C ALA A 44 8.64 -12.87 -8.25
N LEU A 45 7.85 -12.43 -7.26
CA LEU A 45 6.53 -12.97 -6.95
C LEU A 45 5.39 -12.02 -7.37
N GLY A 46 5.69 -11.05 -8.22
CA GLY A 46 4.74 -10.09 -8.77
C GLY A 46 4.24 -9.05 -7.77
N TRP A 47 5.04 -8.73 -6.76
CA TRP A 47 4.79 -7.64 -5.82
C TRP A 47 5.86 -6.55 -5.96
N ARG A 48 5.46 -5.32 -6.15
CA ARG A 48 6.35 -4.17 -6.07
C ARG A 48 5.78 -3.16 -5.09
N ALA A 49 6.53 -2.87 -4.03
CA ALA A 49 6.14 -1.86 -3.06
C ALA A 49 6.10 -0.48 -3.73
N MET A 50 5.04 0.26 -3.49
CA MET A 50 4.82 1.62 -3.96
C MET A 50 4.08 2.40 -2.87
N HIS A 51 4.57 2.34 -1.63
CA HIS A 51 3.89 2.99 -0.52
C HIS A 51 3.84 4.49 -0.72
N LEU A 52 2.68 5.06 -0.49
CA LEU A 52 2.44 6.49 -0.68
C LEU A 52 2.55 7.20 0.67
N ALA A 53 3.58 8.01 0.82
CA ALA A 53 3.78 8.89 1.96
C ALA A 53 3.32 10.30 1.63
N LEU A 54 2.49 10.89 2.48
CA LEU A 54 2.00 12.25 2.34
C LEU A 54 2.66 13.12 3.40
N ARG A 55 3.34 14.20 2.96
CA ARG A 55 4.00 15.14 3.87
C ARG A 55 3.27 16.47 3.90
N ASP A 56 3.22 17.08 5.09
CA ASP A 56 2.71 18.43 5.27
C ASP A 56 3.71 19.50 4.75
N ASP A 57 3.32 20.76 4.80
CA ASP A 57 4.14 21.87 4.30
C ASP A 57 5.41 22.09 5.14
N ALA A 58 5.48 21.52 6.34
CA ALA A 58 6.68 21.49 7.18
C ALA A 58 7.56 20.25 6.92
N GLY A 59 7.19 19.39 5.94
CA GLY A 59 7.92 18.17 5.59
C GLY A 59 7.68 16.98 6.53
N ARG A 60 6.80 17.11 7.52
CA ARG A 60 6.48 16.02 8.45
C ARG A 60 5.52 15.04 7.80
N LEU A 61 5.70 13.76 8.09
CA LEU A 61 4.81 12.71 7.59
C LEU A 61 3.41 12.90 8.19
N ALA A 62 2.43 13.21 7.34
CA ALA A 62 1.04 13.44 7.72
C ALA A 62 0.15 12.22 7.47
N GLY A 63 0.45 11.44 6.43
CA GLY A 63 -0.32 10.26 6.07
C GLY A 63 0.51 9.22 5.34
N LEU A 64 0.03 7.99 5.36
CA LEU A 64 0.68 6.86 4.72
C LEU A 64 -0.37 5.89 4.17
N LEU A 65 -0.17 5.41 2.96
CA LEU A 65 -0.96 4.36 2.33
C LEU A 65 -0.01 3.24 1.91
N PRO A 66 0.02 2.11 2.63
CA PRO A 66 0.69 0.92 2.15
C PRO A 66 0.07 0.46 0.84
N LEU A 67 0.89 0.40 -0.21
CA LEU A 67 0.43 0.19 -1.57
C LEU A 67 1.44 -0.69 -2.31
N TYR A 68 0.92 -1.59 -3.14
CA TYR A 68 1.73 -2.47 -3.98
C TYR A 68 1.21 -2.46 -5.41
N LEU A 69 2.12 -2.48 -6.38
CA LEU A 69 1.79 -2.86 -7.74
C LEU A 69 1.80 -4.38 -7.83
N ARG A 70 0.67 -4.94 -8.28
CA ARG A 70 0.48 -6.39 -8.35
C ARG A 70 0.38 -6.84 -9.80
N GLU A 71 1.27 -7.74 -10.22
CA GLU A 71 1.36 -8.24 -11.60
C GLU A 71 0.39 -9.41 -11.86
N HIS A 72 0.02 -10.16 -10.82
CA HIS A 72 -0.88 -11.31 -10.88
C HIS A 72 -1.40 -11.64 -9.48
N SER A 73 -2.35 -12.56 -9.34
CA SER A 73 -2.90 -13.00 -8.05
C SER A 73 -2.47 -14.40 -7.62
N PHE A 74 -1.41 -14.95 -8.22
CA PHE A 74 -0.90 -16.25 -7.81
C PHE A 74 -0.34 -16.20 -6.39
N GLY A 75 -0.78 -17.17 -5.56
CA GLY A 75 -0.40 -17.24 -4.15
C GLY A 75 -1.23 -16.36 -3.23
N ASP A 76 -2.06 -15.45 -3.74
CA ASP A 76 -2.93 -14.62 -2.93
C ASP A 76 -4.07 -15.45 -2.33
N PHE A 77 -4.53 -15.04 -1.15
CA PHE A 77 -5.68 -15.68 -0.51
C PHE A 77 -6.95 -15.55 -1.36
N SER A 78 -7.20 -14.36 -1.89
CA SER A 78 -8.28 -14.08 -2.82
C SER A 78 -7.71 -13.94 -4.23
N ARG A 79 -8.17 -14.78 -5.15
CA ARG A 79 -7.68 -14.82 -6.52
C ARG A 79 -8.67 -14.14 -7.47
N ASP A 80 -8.14 -13.41 -8.44
CA ASP A 80 -8.94 -12.64 -9.40
C ASP A 80 -9.31 -13.44 -10.66
N TRP A 81 -9.48 -14.75 -10.55
CA TRP A 81 -9.66 -15.66 -11.69
C TRP A 81 -10.95 -15.40 -12.49
N ASN A 82 -11.95 -14.82 -11.87
CA ASN A 82 -13.18 -14.44 -12.56
C ASN A 82 -13.14 -12.99 -13.08
N TRP A 83 -12.47 -12.11 -12.33
CA TRP A 83 -12.40 -10.69 -12.66
C TRP A 83 -11.44 -10.38 -13.78
N ALA A 84 -10.24 -10.96 -13.75
CA ALA A 84 -9.20 -10.70 -14.74
C ALA A 84 -9.65 -11.09 -16.17
N PRO A 85 -10.19 -12.30 -16.42
CA PRO A 85 -10.71 -12.63 -17.74
C PRO A 85 -11.88 -11.76 -18.20
N ALA A 86 -12.81 -11.42 -17.29
CA ALA A 86 -13.95 -10.56 -17.63
C ALA A 86 -13.49 -9.16 -18.03
N TRP A 87 -12.49 -8.60 -17.36
CA TRP A 87 -11.90 -7.31 -17.68
C TRP A 87 -11.17 -7.31 -19.02
N GLN A 88 -10.41 -8.38 -19.30
CA GLN A 88 -9.75 -8.58 -20.59
C GLN A 88 -10.74 -8.75 -21.74
N GLN A 89 -11.85 -9.47 -21.53
CA GLN A 89 -12.93 -9.59 -22.52
C GLN A 89 -13.59 -8.24 -22.83
N ALA A 90 -13.61 -7.32 -21.87
CA ALA A 90 -14.05 -5.95 -22.06
C ALA A 90 -13.02 -5.05 -22.76
N GLY A 91 -11.88 -5.60 -23.20
CA GLY A 91 -10.80 -4.87 -23.88
C GLY A 91 -9.94 -4.01 -22.97
N ARG A 92 -9.85 -4.36 -21.70
CA ARG A 92 -9.06 -3.63 -20.68
C ARG A 92 -8.05 -4.54 -20.02
N ASP A 93 -6.88 -3.98 -19.69
CA ASP A 93 -5.88 -4.69 -18.91
C ASP A 93 -6.30 -4.70 -17.44
N TYR A 94 -6.31 -5.88 -16.83
CA TYR A 94 -6.59 -6.04 -15.41
C TYR A 94 -5.32 -5.92 -14.56
N TYR A 95 -4.20 -6.37 -15.08
CA TYR A 95 -2.89 -6.25 -14.47
C TYR A 95 -1.96 -5.38 -15.33
N PRO A 96 -0.99 -4.68 -14.73
CA PRO A 96 -0.77 -4.56 -13.28
C PRO A 96 -1.88 -3.74 -12.61
N LYS A 97 -2.12 -3.97 -11.32
CA LYS A 97 -3.08 -3.20 -10.53
C LYS A 97 -2.47 -2.74 -9.21
N LEU A 98 -2.92 -1.61 -8.69
CA LEU A 98 -2.58 -1.16 -7.35
C LEU A 98 -3.44 -1.87 -6.31
N VAL A 99 -2.80 -2.36 -5.26
CA VAL A 99 -3.45 -3.06 -4.15
C VAL A 99 -2.99 -2.45 -2.84
N SER A 100 -3.94 -1.97 -2.03
CA SER A 100 -3.69 -1.61 -0.65
C SER A 100 -4.13 -2.77 0.25
N GLY A 101 -3.19 -3.58 0.67
CA GLY A 101 -3.45 -4.78 1.45
C GLY A 101 -2.18 -5.34 2.06
N VAL A 102 -2.36 -6.27 2.98
CA VAL A 102 -1.24 -7.02 3.56
C VAL A 102 -0.92 -8.19 2.62
N PRO A 103 0.33 -8.34 2.14
CA PRO A 103 0.69 -9.43 1.25
C PRO A 103 0.30 -10.80 1.82
N TYR A 104 -0.42 -11.61 1.01
CA TYR A 104 -0.88 -12.97 1.31
C TYR A 104 -1.78 -13.12 2.54
N THR A 105 -2.15 -12.02 3.21
CA THR A 105 -2.81 -12.05 4.52
C THR A 105 -4.18 -11.39 4.45
N PRO A 106 -5.28 -12.13 4.63
CA PRO A 106 -6.64 -11.57 4.60
C PRO A 106 -6.99 -10.89 5.93
N SER A 107 -6.16 -9.95 6.36
CA SER A 107 -6.36 -9.20 7.60
C SER A 107 -7.18 -7.95 7.35
N PRO A 108 -8.30 -7.75 8.06
CA PRO A 108 -8.98 -6.46 8.07
C PRO A 108 -8.16 -5.42 8.83
N GLY A 109 -8.42 -4.15 8.59
CA GLY A 109 -7.77 -3.06 9.30
C GLY A 109 -7.65 -1.79 8.47
N PRO A 110 -7.16 -0.71 9.07
CA PRO A 110 -6.98 0.57 8.37
C PRO A 110 -5.91 0.44 7.28
N ARG A 111 -6.12 1.16 6.20
CA ARG A 111 -5.14 1.29 5.10
C ARG A 111 -4.74 2.74 4.88
N LEU A 112 -5.66 3.67 5.08
CA LEU A 112 -5.40 5.11 5.05
C LEU A 112 -4.90 5.54 6.43
N LEU A 113 -3.58 5.49 6.62
CA LEU A 113 -2.95 5.71 7.91
C LEU A 113 -2.66 7.20 8.08
N ALA A 114 -3.38 7.84 8.97
CA ALA A 114 -3.25 9.27 9.24
C ALA A 114 -3.00 9.59 10.73
N GLY A 115 -2.96 8.57 11.58
CA GLY A 115 -2.86 8.73 13.01
C GLY A 115 -4.19 9.12 13.67
N GLU A 116 -4.20 9.06 14.99
CA GLU A 116 -5.39 9.38 15.77
C GLU A 116 -5.68 10.88 15.74
N GLY A 117 -6.94 11.25 15.51
CA GLY A 117 -7.37 12.65 15.47
C GLY A 117 -6.94 13.44 14.23
N ALA A 118 -6.46 12.78 13.18
CA ALA A 118 -6.04 13.43 11.96
C ALA A 118 -7.21 14.11 11.22
N ASP A 119 -6.88 15.17 10.47
CA ASP A 119 -7.83 15.84 9.58
C ASP A 119 -8.33 14.88 8.50
N ALA A 120 -9.64 14.86 8.25
CA ALA A 120 -10.28 14.05 7.20
C ALA A 120 -9.77 14.38 5.78
N ALA A 121 -9.14 15.50 5.57
CA ALA A 121 -8.48 15.86 4.32
C ALA A 121 -7.28 14.94 4.01
N ILE A 122 -6.62 14.36 5.00
CA ILE A 122 -5.44 13.51 4.79
C ILE A 122 -5.81 12.19 4.09
N PRO A 123 -6.78 11.40 4.57
CA PRO A 123 -7.24 10.21 3.85
C PRO A 123 -7.73 10.53 2.43
N ALA A 124 -8.43 11.63 2.23
CA ALA A 124 -8.89 12.04 0.91
C ALA A 124 -7.72 12.36 -0.04
N ALA A 125 -6.69 13.05 0.46
CA ALA A 125 -5.49 13.36 -0.30
C ALA A 125 -4.68 12.10 -0.66
N LEU A 126 -4.60 11.09 0.23
CA LEU A 126 -3.98 9.81 -0.05
C LEU A 126 -4.70 9.07 -1.19
N ILE A 127 -6.03 9.05 -1.16
CA ILE A 127 -6.83 8.42 -2.23
C ILE A 127 -6.61 9.16 -3.55
N ALA A 128 -6.68 10.49 -3.55
CA ALA A 128 -6.48 11.31 -4.75
C ALA A 128 -5.09 11.05 -5.36
N ALA A 129 -4.04 11.06 -4.54
CA ALA A 129 -2.69 10.77 -5.00
C ALA A 129 -2.53 9.32 -5.53
N ALA A 130 -3.20 8.34 -4.93
CA ALA A 130 -3.17 6.97 -5.42
C ALA A 130 -3.88 6.81 -6.78
N ILE A 131 -4.97 7.55 -7.02
CA ILE A 131 -5.67 7.56 -8.31
C ILE A 131 -4.79 8.14 -9.42
N GLU A 132 -3.94 9.11 -9.12
CA GLU A 132 -3.01 9.70 -10.10
C GLU A 132 -1.89 8.75 -10.54
N LEU A 133 -1.69 7.62 -9.84
CA LEU A 133 -0.71 6.60 -10.22
C LEU A 133 -1.21 5.60 -11.27
N VAL A 134 -2.50 5.64 -11.61
CA VAL A 134 -3.17 4.72 -12.53
C VAL A 134 -3.53 5.47 -13.80
#